data_b8c2211a7b02e7c8634e299c04e0273b
#
_entry.id   b8c2211a7b02e7c8634e299c04e0273b
#
_cell.length_a   1.000
_cell.length_b   1.000
_cell.length_c   1.000
_cell.angle_alpha   90.00
_cell.angle_beta   90.00
_cell.angle_gamma   90.00
#
_symmetry.space_group_name_H-M   'P 1'
#
loop_
_entity.id
_entity.type
_entity.pdbx_description
1 polymer ?
#
loop_
_entity_poly.entity_id
_entity_poly.type
_entity_poly.pdbx_seq_one_letter_code
_entity_poly.pdbx_strand_id
1 'polypeptide(L)'
;MATPLSANFRQLTAADLLKFKKYLAENISRSLEGEVLQLGDRAEIVKQRLNEMYLQAKVTLPEDIRKQIFSEILDEMTGFGPIQPLLDDPDVSEVMVNGPKKIFIEKSGKVTKSGITFDDDDHVERIIDRIISPLGRRVDADSPTVDARLPDGSRV
;
A
#
# COMPACT_ATOMS: atom_id res chain seq x y z
N MET A 1 -24.42 -12.04 5.52
CA MET A 1 -23.51 -11.90 4.38
C MET A 1 -23.99 -10.74 3.52
N ALA A 2 -23.34 -9.63 3.59
CA ALA A 2 -23.64 -8.53 2.70
C ALA A 2 -23.06 -8.85 1.32
N THR A 3 -23.90 -9.06 0.32
CA THR A 3 -23.52 -9.18 -1.07
C THR A 3 -23.05 -7.80 -1.54
N PRO A 4 -21.79 -7.62 -1.90
CA PRO A 4 -21.36 -6.32 -2.36
C PRO A 4 -21.81 -6.08 -3.80
N LEU A 5 -22.53 -4.99 -3.96
CA LEU A 5 -22.62 -4.14 -5.14
C LEU A 5 -22.70 -4.84 -6.53
N SER A 6 -23.88 -5.34 -6.87
CA SER A 6 -24.25 -5.50 -8.27
C SER A 6 -24.61 -4.12 -8.87
N ALA A 7 -23.62 -3.26 -9.07
CA ALA A 7 -23.84 -1.95 -9.66
C ALA A 7 -23.14 -1.85 -11.01
N ASN A 8 -23.88 -1.46 -12.03
CA ASN A 8 -23.30 -1.04 -13.31
C ASN A 8 -22.34 0.15 -13.07
N PHE A 9 -21.12 0.06 -13.54
CA PHE A 9 -20.04 1.04 -13.37
C PHE A 9 -20.46 2.51 -13.58
N ARG A 10 -21.45 2.77 -14.43
CA ARG A 10 -21.91 4.15 -14.71
C ARG A 10 -22.47 4.91 -13.49
N GLN A 11 -22.58 4.27 -12.34
CA GLN A 11 -23.11 4.86 -11.11
C GLN A 11 -22.18 4.78 -9.90
N LEU A 12 -20.95 4.21 -10.04
CA LEU A 12 -20.02 4.11 -8.92
C LEU A 12 -19.36 5.46 -8.63
N THR A 13 -19.52 5.91 -7.39
CA THR A 13 -18.83 7.10 -6.88
C THR A 13 -17.39 6.80 -6.44
N ALA A 14 -16.59 7.84 -6.23
CA ALA A 14 -15.26 7.67 -5.63
C ALA A 14 -15.31 6.98 -4.25
N ALA A 15 -16.37 7.25 -3.47
CA ALA A 15 -16.60 6.59 -2.19
C ALA A 15 -16.90 5.09 -2.35
N ASP A 16 -17.62 4.69 -3.39
CA ASP A 16 -17.92 3.28 -3.68
C ASP A 16 -16.65 2.53 -4.10
N LEU A 17 -15.80 3.16 -4.93
CA LEU A 17 -14.50 2.61 -5.31
C LEU A 17 -13.58 2.42 -4.11
N LEU A 18 -13.56 3.38 -3.19
CA LEU A 18 -12.77 3.27 -1.96
C LEU A 18 -13.28 2.13 -1.07
N LYS A 19 -14.60 1.99 -0.91
CA LYS A 19 -15.20 0.88 -0.15
C LYS A 19 -14.88 -0.47 -0.80
N PHE A 20 -14.93 -0.54 -2.12
CA PHE A 20 -14.61 -1.75 -2.85
C PHE A 20 -13.13 -2.13 -2.72
N LYS A 21 -12.23 -1.15 -2.82
CA LYS A 21 -10.79 -1.34 -2.57
C LYS A 21 -10.54 -1.87 -1.16
N LYS A 22 -11.15 -1.25 -0.13
CA LYS A 22 -11.04 -1.72 1.26
C LYS A 22 -11.55 -3.15 1.42
N TYR A 23 -12.70 -3.46 0.85
CA TYR A 23 -13.26 -4.81 0.87
C TYR A 23 -12.28 -5.85 0.29
N LEU A 24 -11.70 -5.58 -0.87
CA LEU A 24 -10.71 -6.48 -1.48
C LEU A 24 -9.46 -6.62 -0.59
N ALA A 25 -8.91 -5.51 -0.12
CA ALA A 25 -7.70 -5.52 0.71
C ALA A 25 -7.90 -6.28 2.03
N GLU A 26 -9.01 -6.06 2.73
CA GLU A 26 -9.33 -6.76 3.99
C GLU A 26 -9.51 -8.28 3.79
N ASN A 27 -10.21 -8.67 2.72
CA ASN A 27 -10.42 -10.10 2.43
C ASN A 27 -9.12 -10.80 2.02
N ILE A 28 -8.26 -10.14 1.23
CA ILE A 28 -6.94 -10.67 0.90
C ILE A 28 -6.09 -10.79 2.15
N SER A 29 -6.00 -9.74 2.98
CA SER A 29 -5.26 -9.75 4.23
C SER A 29 -5.69 -10.94 5.11
N ARG A 30 -7.00 -11.10 5.29
CA ARG A 30 -7.57 -12.22 6.07
C ARG A 30 -7.23 -13.58 5.46
N SER A 31 -7.23 -13.69 4.13
CA SER A 31 -6.89 -14.94 3.45
C SER A 31 -5.42 -15.32 3.56
N LEU A 32 -4.56 -14.37 3.91
CA LEU A 32 -3.13 -14.57 4.11
C LEU A 32 -2.74 -14.80 5.59
N GLU A 33 -3.69 -14.62 6.51
CA GLU A 33 -3.45 -14.85 7.93
C GLU A 33 -3.01 -16.30 8.20
N GLY A 34 -1.90 -16.45 8.89
CA GLY A 34 -1.33 -17.77 9.23
C GLY A 34 -0.53 -18.44 8.12
N GLU A 35 -0.43 -17.86 6.94
CA GLU A 35 0.43 -18.39 5.88
C GLU A 35 1.86 -17.82 5.97
N VAL A 36 2.84 -18.70 6.06
CA VAL A 36 4.27 -18.34 5.98
C VAL A 36 4.67 -18.33 4.51
N LEU A 37 4.56 -17.17 3.88
CA LEU A 37 4.92 -16.99 2.48
C LEU A 37 6.32 -16.40 2.35
N GLN A 38 7.10 -16.93 1.41
CA GLN A 38 8.35 -16.30 1.01
C GLN A 38 8.06 -14.99 0.26
N LEU A 39 8.92 -13.99 0.42
CA LEU A 39 8.74 -12.65 -0.18
C LEU A 39 8.51 -12.70 -1.70
N GLY A 40 9.20 -13.60 -2.41
CA GLY A 40 9.04 -13.74 -3.86
C GLY A 40 7.69 -14.30 -4.30
N ASP A 41 7.11 -15.20 -3.52
CA ASP A 41 5.83 -15.85 -3.86
C ASP A 41 4.63 -15.01 -3.45
N ARG A 42 4.80 -14.13 -2.47
CA ARG A 42 3.71 -13.32 -1.91
C ARG A 42 3.01 -12.46 -2.95
N ALA A 43 3.76 -11.81 -3.81
CA ALA A 43 3.19 -10.94 -4.85
C ALA A 43 2.30 -11.71 -5.83
N GLU A 44 2.75 -12.90 -6.25
CA GLU A 44 2.00 -13.73 -7.19
C GLU A 44 0.73 -14.29 -6.56
N ILE A 45 0.82 -14.74 -5.30
CA ILE A 45 -0.35 -15.23 -4.55
C ILE A 45 -1.37 -14.12 -4.32
N VAL A 46 -0.92 -12.91 -3.97
CA VAL A 46 -1.82 -11.75 -3.82
C VAL A 46 -2.50 -11.42 -5.15
N LYS A 47 -1.79 -11.40 -6.26
CA LYS A 47 -2.37 -11.18 -7.61
C LYS A 47 -3.43 -12.20 -7.95
N GLN A 48 -3.15 -13.47 -7.74
CA GLN A 48 -4.08 -14.54 -8.00
C GLN A 48 -5.37 -14.39 -7.19
N ARG A 49 -5.25 -14.21 -5.87
CA ARG A 49 -6.40 -14.03 -4.97
C ARG A 49 -7.20 -12.77 -5.30
N LEU A 50 -6.52 -11.70 -5.66
CA LEU A 50 -7.15 -10.45 -6.06
C LEU A 50 -8.01 -10.62 -7.31
N ASN A 51 -7.52 -11.34 -8.32
CA ASN A 51 -8.29 -11.68 -9.51
C ASN A 51 -9.50 -12.55 -9.17
N GLU A 52 -9.33 -13.60 -8.36
CA GLU A 52 -10.42 -14.47 -7.96
C GLU A 52 -11.53 -13.71 -7.21
N MET A 53 -11.16 -12.87 -6.24
CA MET A 53 -12.11 -12.06 -5.48
C MET A 53 -12.81 -11.02 -6.36
N TYR A 54 -12.10 -10.41 -7.29
CA TYR A 54 -12.68 -9.47 -8.24
C TYR A 54 -13.76 -10.14 -9.10
N LEU A 55 -13.48 -11.33 -9.63
CA LEU A 55 -14.45 -12.10 -10.42
C LEU A 55 -15.68 -12.52 -9.59
N GLN A 56 -15.46 -12.92 -8.33
CA GLN A 56 -16.55 -13.29 -7.42
C GLN A 56 -17.44 -12.10 -7.04
N ALA A 57 -16.87 -10.91 -6.98
CA ALA A 57 -17.59 -9.69 -6.64
C ALA A 57 -18.61 -9.27 -7.73
N LYS A 58 -18.49 -9.80 -8.95
CA LYS A 58 -19.37 -9.49 -10.10
C LYS A 58 -19.47 -7.98 -10.39
N VAL A 59 -18.40 -7.25 -10.11
CA VAL A 59 -18.26 -5.82 -10.41
C VAL A 59 -17.43 -5.68 -11.67
N THR A 60 -17.89 -4.86 -12.61
CA THR A 60 -17.12 -4.54 -13.82
C THR A 60 -16.61 -3.12 -13.72
N LEU A 61 -15.29 -2.97 -13.63
CA LEU A 61 -14.60 -1.69 -13.63
C LEU A 61 -13.94 -1.45 -15.00
N PRO A 62 -13.79 -0.19 -15.43
CA PRO A 62 -12.89 0.13 -16.53
C PRO A 62 -11.49 -0.41 -16.24
N GLU A 63 -10.79 -0.78 -17.30
CA GLU A 63 -9.50 -1.47 -17.17
C GLU A 63 -8.44 -0.62 -16.45
N ASP A 64 -8.42 0.68 -16.70
CA ASP A 64 -7.54 1.65 -16.04
C ASP A 64 -7.80 1.73 -14.54
N ILE A 65 -9.06 1.85 -14.12
CA ILE A 65 -9.48 1.87 -12.72
C ILE A 65 -9.16 0.55 -12.03
N ARG A 66 -9.45 -0.58 -12.68
CA ARG A 66 -9.11 -1.90 -12.16
C ARG A 66 -7.62 -2.05 -11.94
N LYS A 67 -6.81 -1.69 -12.93
CA LYS A 67 -5.35 -1.75 -12.85
C LYS A 67 -4.81 -0.88 -11.73
N GLN A 68 -5.36 0.33 -11.57
CA GLN A 68 -4.98 1.22 -10.48
C GLN A 68 -5.27 0.61 -9.12
N ILE A 69 -6.51 0.15 -8.89
CA ILE A 69 -6.91 -0.48 -7.61
C ILE A 69 -6.04 -1.71 -7.31
N PHE A 70 -5.79 -2.55 -8.31
CA PHE A 70 -4.96 -3.75 -8.16
C PHE A 70 -3.51 -3.40 -7.81
N SER A 71 -2.92 -2.41 -8.47
CA SER A 71 -1.57 -1.92 -8.17
C SER A 71 -1.48 -1.39 -6.74
N GLU A 72 -2.43 -0.56 -6.33
CA GLU A 72 -2.47 0.01 -4.98
C GLU A 72 -2.60 -1.08 -3.90
N ILE A 73 -3.44 -2.11 -4.13
CA ILE A 73 -3.56 -3.23 -3.19
C ILE A 73 -2.28 -4.08 -3.16
N LEU A 74 -1.65 -4.31 -4.30
CA LEU A 74 -0.39 -5.03 -4.37
C LEU A 74 0.71 -4.30 -3.60
N ASP A 75 0.85 -2.99 -3.80
CA ASP A 75 1.82 -2.16 -3.09
C ASP A 75 1.55 -2.16 -1.57
N GLU A 76 0.28 -2.13 -1.18
CA GLU A 76 -0.14 -2.25 0.22
C GLU A 76 0.23 -3.60 0.84
N MET A 77 0.05 -4.70 0.10
CA MET A 77 0.21 -6.07 0.61
C MET A 77 1.63 -6.62 0.48
N THR A 78 2.39 -6.15 -0.49
CA THR A 78 3.71 -6.71 -0.84
C THR A 78 4.84 -5.69 -0.78
N GLY A 79 4.52 -4.40 -0.88
CA GLY A 79 5.46 -3.30 -0.85
C GLY A 79 5.29 -2.41 0.38
N PHE A 80 5.60 -1.15 0.20
CA PHE A 80 5.56 -0.11 1.24
C PHE A 80 4.40 0.88 1.03
N GLY A 81 3.27 0.36 0.56
CA GLY A 81 2.02 1.12 0.42
C GLY A 81 2.16 2.36 -0.46
N PRO A 82 1.59 3.51 -0.05
CA PRO A 82 1.57 4.73 -0.85
C PRO A 82 2.94 5.28 -1.22
N ILE A 83 3.99 5.00 -0.43
CA ILE A 83 5.35 5.49 -0.73
C ILE A 83 6.12 4.60 -1.70
N GLN A 84 5.60 3.44 -2.08
CA GLN A 84 6.27 2.55 -3.02
C GLN A 84 6.67 3.24 -4.33
N PRO A 85 5.81 4.01 -5.00
CA PRO A 85 6.21 4.74 -6.22
C PRO A 85 7.35 5.74 -6.00
N LEU A 86 7.47 6.31 -4.79
CA LEU A 86 8.57 7.23 -4.45
C LEU A 86 9.88 6.48 -4.28
N LEU A 87 9.83 5.28 -3.70
CA LEU A 87 11.00 4.41 -3.52
C LEU A 87 11.47 3.83 -4.85
N ASP A 88 10.56 3.61 -5.79
CA ASP A 88 10.86 3.10 -7.13
C ASP A 88 11.41 4.19 -8.07
N ASP A 89 11.26 5.47 -7.72
CA ASP A 89 11.76 6.59 -8.51
C ASP A 89 13.28 6.76 -8.32
N PRO A 90 14.10 6.52 -9.35
CA PRO A 90 15.56 6.59 -9.24
C PRO A 90 16.10 8.01 -8.94
N ASP A 91 15.29 9.04 -9.17
CA ASP A 91 15.66 10.43 -8.88
C ASP A 91 15.41 10.82 -7.42
N VAL A 92 14.67 10.01 -6.67
CA VAL A 92 14.41 10.21 -5.24
C VAL A 92 15.56 9.60 -4.42
N SER A 93 16.29 10.44 -3.71
CA SER A 93 17.37 10.01 -2.82
C SER A 93 16.92 9.68 -1.40
N GLU A 94 15.84 10.32 -0.94
CA GLU A 94 15.29 10.14 0.39
C GLU A 94 13.77 10.39 0.42
N VAL A 95 13.06 9.58 1.21
CA VAL A 95 11.64 9.77 1.53
C VAL A 95 11.51 10.03 3.03
N MET A 96 10.86 11.13 3.39
CA MET A 96 10.66 11.54 4.78
C MET A 96 9.17 11.56 5.11
N VAL A 97 8.75 10.73 6.06
CA VAL A 97 7.35 10.59 6.49
C VAL A 97 7.18 11.26 7.85
N ASN A 98 6.49 12.39 7.87
CA ASN A 98 6.16 13.16 9.09
C ASN A 98 4.66 13.11 9.37
N GLY A 99 4.10 11.91 9.45
CA GLY A 99 2.67 11.68 9.59
C GLY A 99 1.97 11.45 8.25
N PRO A 100 0.65 11.13 8.27
CA PRO A 100 -0.05 10.62 7.10
C PRO A 100 -0.21 11.63 5.95
N LYS A 101 -0.18 12.92 6.25
CA LYS A 101 -0.39 13.99 5.25
C LYS A 101 0.88 14.80 4.92
N LYS A 102 2.01 14.47 5.54
CA LYS A 102 3.27 15.22 5.41
C LYS A 102 4.40 14.31 4.99
N ILE A 103 4.43 13.98 3.70
CA ILE A 103 5.47 13.17 3.08
C ILE A 103 6.31 14.07 2.18
N PHE A 104 7.59 14.11 2.46
CA PHE A 104 8.58 14.88 1.70
C PHE A 104 9.53 13.93 0.98
N ILE A 105 10.07 14.40 -0.13
CA ILE A 105 11.09 13.70 -0.89
C ILE A 105 12.27 14.61 -1.15
N GLU A 106 13.46 14.03 -1.22
CA GLU A 106 14.63 14.71 -1.74
C GLU A 106 14.94 14.24 -3.16
N LYS A 107 15.03 15.19 -4.08
CA LYS A 107 15.50 14.99 -5.45
C LYS A 107 16.60 15.99 -5.75
N SER A 108 17.76 15.53 -6.20
CA SER A 108 18.89 16.39 -6.58
C SER A 108 19.25 17.42 -5.51
N GLY A 109 19.25 17.02 -4.24
CA GLY A 109 19.54 17.89 -3.09
C GLY A 109 18.42 18.86 -2.71
N LYS A 110 17.26 18.80 -3.37
CA LYS A 110 16.08 19.61 -3.06
C LYS A 110 15.01 18.80 -2.34
N VAL A 111 14.58 19.30 -1.18
CA VAL A 111 13.46 18.72 -0.43
C VAL A 111 12.17 19.40 -0.85
N THR A 112 11.20 18.58 -1.27
CA THR A 112 9.87 19.03 -1.67
C THR A 112 8.80 18.15 -1.05
N LYS A 113 7.60 18.69 -0.81
CA LYS A 113 6.46 17.93 -0.36
C LYS A 113 5.94 17.08 -1.52
N SER A 114 5.76 15.78 -1.30
CA SER A 114 5.10 14.91 -2.28
C SER A 114 3.58 15.11 -2.24
N GLY A 115 2.90 14.75 -3.33
CA GLY A 115 1.44 14.70 -3.38
C GLY A 115 0.83 13.45 -2.74
N ILE A 116 1.66 12.56 -2.22
CA ILE A 116 1.26 11.26 -1.66
C ILE A 116 0.85 11.41 -0.21
N THR A 117 -0.15 10.66 0.22
CA THR A 117 -0.62 10.61 1.61
C THR A 117 -0.95 9.18 2.01
N PHE A 118 -0.83 8.90 3.30
CA PHE A 118 -1.45 7.73 3.94
C PHE A 118 -2.88 8.05 4.38
N ASP A 119 -3.67 7.03 4.65
CA ASP A 119 -5.06 7.18 5.09
C ASP A 119 -5.12 7.83 6.49
N ASP A 120 -4.35 7.29 7.44
CA ASP A 120 -4.31 7.66 8.85
C ASP A 120 -2.95 7.29 9.50
N ASP A 121 -2.81 7.56 10.79
CA ASP A 121 -1.60 7.23 11.56
C ASP A 121 -1.37 5.73 11.67
N ASP A 122 -2.41 4.92 11.83
CA ASP A 122 -2.31 3.45 11.88
C ASP A 122 -1.75 2.89 10.56
N HIS A 123 -2.12 3.49 9.44
CA HIS A 123 -1.56 3.12 8.13
C HIS A 123 -0.06 3.44 8.05
N VAL A 124 0.36 4.59 8.54
CA VAL A 124 1.78 4.97 8.64
C VAL A 124 2.53 3.97 9.51
N GLU A 125 2.02 3.64 10.70
CA GLU A 125 2.65 2.70 11.63
C GLU A 125 2.83 1.32 11.02
N ARG A 126 1.82 0.78 10.33
CA ARG A 126 1.92 -0.52 9.65
C ARG A 126 3.03 -0.55 8.59
N ILE A 127 3.19 0.53 7.84
CA ILE A 127 4.24 0.61 6.83
C ILE A 127 5.62 0.81 7.46
N ILE A 128 5.72 1.64 8.49
CA ILE A 128 6.97 1.79 9.26
C ILE A 128 7.40 0.44 9.81
N ASP A 129 6.51 -0.29 10.48
CA ASP A 129 6.82 -1.60 11.07
C ASP A 129 7.31 -2.58 10.00
N ARG A 130 6.72 -2.57 8.81
CA ARG A 130 7.16 -3.40 7.68
C ARG A 130 8.57 -3.07 7.22
N ILE A 131 8.96 -1.80 7.26
CA ILE A 131 10.29 -1.33 6.89
C ILE A 131 11.32 -1.72 7.95
N ILE A 132 11.02 -1.49 9.23
CA ILE A 132 12.00 -1.55 10.32
C ILE A 132 12.08 -2.91 11.01
N SER A 133 11.00 -3.72 11.01
CA SER A 133 10.98 -5.03 11.65
C SER A 133 12.09 -5.97 11.15
N PRO A 134 12.37 -6.07 9.83
CA PRO A 134 13.50 -6.85 9.34
C PRO A 134 14.86 -6.35 9.81
N LEU A 135 14.96 -5.07 10.22
CA LEU A 135 16.18 -4.45 10.72
C LEU A 135 16.35 -4.59 12.24
N GLY A 136 15.39 -5.24 12.93
CA GLY A 136 15.38 -5.39 14.38
C GLY A 136 15.17 -4.07 15.13
N ARG A 137 14.59 -3.06 14.49
CA ARG A 137 14.32 -1.74 15.06
C ARG A 137 12.84 -1.58 15.43
N ARG A 138 12.55 -0.59 16.28
CA ARG A 138 11.18 -0.21 16.68
C ARG A 138 11.06 1.30 16.68
N VAL A 139 9.83 1.77 16.46
CA VAL A 139 9.40 3.15 16.71
C VAL A 139 8.36 3.10 17.80
N ASP A 140 8.59 3.82 18.89
CA ASP A 140 7.71 3.93 20.04
C ASP A 140 7.84 5.31 20.71
N ALA A 141 7.19 5.48 21.85
CA ALA A 141 7.23 6.74 22.59
C ALA A 141 8.65 7.15 23.07
N ASP A 142 9.52 6.17 23.31
CA ASP A 142 10.91 6.40 23.74
C ASP A 142 11.86 6.63 22.54
N SER A 143 11.49 6.13 21.35
CA SER A 143 12.23 6.29 20.10
C SER A 143 11.28 6.66 18.97
N PRO A 144 10.83 7.94 18.92
CA PRO A 144 9.75 8.37 18.03
C PRO A 144 10.18 8.58 16.58
N THR A 145 11.46 8.45 16.27
CA THR A 145 12.01 8.59 14.91
C THR A 145 12.91 7.43 14.56
N VAL A 146 12.94 7.07 13.29
CA VAL A 146 13.84 6.07 12.76
C VAL A 146 14.34 6.50 11.36
N ASP A 147 15.58 6.20 11.07
CA ASP A 147 16.20 6.30 9.76
C ASP A 147 16.53 4.87 9.31
N ALA A 148 16.05 4.48 8.15
CA ALA A 148 16.22 3.15 7.63
C ALA A 148 16.72 3.17 6.18
N ARG A 149 17.62 2.21 5.86
CA ARG A 149 17.97 1.88 4.48
C ARG A 149 17.32 0.58 4.08
N LEU A 150 16.64 0.61 2.96
CA LEU A 150 16.01 -0.55 2.35
C LEU A 150 17.05 -1.40 1.61
N PRO A 151 16.73 -2.68 1.30
CA PRO A 151 17.63 -3.57 0.56
C PRO A 151 18.05 -3.03 -0.81
N ASP A 152 17.22 -2.22 -1.46
CA ASP A 152 17.51 -1.55 -2.74
C ASP A 152 18.41 -0.30 -2.60
N GLY A 153 18.77 0.08 -1.36
CA GLY A 153 19.59 1.25 -1.05
C GLY A 153 18.81 2.54 -0.80
N SER A 154 17.51 2.55 -0.99
CA SER A 154 16.65 3.71 -0.71
C SER A 154 16.67 4.07 0.78
N ARG A 155 16.61 5.37 1.09
CA ARG A 155 16.57 5.91 2.45
C ARG A 155 15.16 6.43 2.80
N VAL A 156 14.67 6.02 3.98
CA VAL A 156 13.36 6.42 4.53
C VAL A 156 13.52 6.86 5.97
#